data_3d5697661f67fcaddc2dd721b6694c2c
#
_entry.id   3d5697661f67fcaddc2dd721b6694c2c
#
_cell.length_a   1.000
_cell.length_b   1.000
_cell.length_c   1.000
_cell.angle_alpha   90.00
_cell.angle_beta   90.00
_cell.angle_gamma   90.00
#
_symmetry.space_group_name_H-M   'P 1'
#
loop_
_entity.id
_entity.type
_entity.pdbx_description
1 polymer ?
#
loop_
_entity_poly.entity_id
_entity_poly.type
_entity_poly.pdbx_seq_one_letter_code
_entity_poly.pdbx_strand_id
1 'polypeptide(L)'
;LTIPSFSNFGIGFGEDKKWFFGVNMKSVNGNGYKNELMALDNVNFNKHNIYSVGGFLLPQYDSFTSFFDRVTYRAGLKYVDGALEVNGQDIKDFGINFGLGIPVGRISRVNIGLEFGQRGTNDFGLIKENYLNLMIGVSLNDLWFIRSMYN
;
A
#
# COMPACT_ATOMS: atom_id res chain seq x y z
N LEU A 1 0.63 -11.32 -25.06
CA LEU A 1 0.60 -10.56 -23.78
C LEU A 1 2.02 -10.57 -23.20
N THR A 2 2.67 -9.42 -23.13
CA THR A 2 4.01 -9.28 -22.54
C THR A 2 3.86 -8.73 -21.12
N ILE A 3 4.40 -9.43 -20.13
CA ILE A 3 4.39 -8.99 -18.75
C ILE A 3 5.62 -8.10 -18.53
N PRO A 4 5.49 -6.87 -18.03
CA PRO A 4 6.61 -5.99 -17.78
C PRO A 4 7.53 -6.55 -16.69
N SER A 5 8.85 -6.43 -16.88
CA SER A 5 9.82 -6.75 -15.84
C SER A 5 9.85 -5.67 -14.78
N PHE A 6 10.12 -6.06 -13.53
CA PHE A 6 10.29 -5.11 -12.43
C PHE A 6 11.46 -5.52 -11.54
N SER A 7 12.04 -4.52 -10.90
CA SER A 7 13.03 -4.68 -9.84
C SER A 7 12.50 -4.00 -8.57
N ASN A 8 12.68 -4.61 -7.43
CA ASN A 8 12.22 -4.10 -6.15
C ASN A 8 13.34 -4.16 -5.12
N PHE A 9 13.63 -3.04 -4.49
CA PHE A 9 14.63 -2.90 -3.42
C PHE A 9 13.98 -2.25 -2.21
N GLY A 10 14.16 -2.87 -1.06
CA GLY A 10 13.62 -2.33 0.18
C GLY A 10 14.57 -2.60 1.34
N ILE A 11 14.55 -1.69 2.28
CA ILE A 11 15.23 -1.82 3.57
C ILE A 11 14.26 -1.42 4.66
N GLY A 12 14.28 -2.15 5.75
CA GLY A 12 13.44 -1.84 6.89
C GLY A 12 14.09 -2.33 8.17
N PHE A 13 13.70 -1.72 9.26
CA PHE A 13 14.15 -2.07 10.61
C PHE A 13 12.99 -1.85 11.59
N GLY A 14 13.05 -2.58 12.69
CA GLY A 14 11.98 -2.54 13.68
C GLY A 14 12.24 -3.50 14.82
N GLU A 15 11.31 -3.50 15.76
CA GLU A 15 11.26 -4.43 16.87
C GLU A 15 9.97 -5.26 16.76
N ASP A 16 10.11 -6.58 16.83
CA ASP A 16 8.95 -7.49 16.71
C ASP A 16 7.85 -7.11 17.69
N LYS A 17 6.59 -7.08 17.18
CA LYS A 17 5.37 -6.74 17.91
C LYS A 17 5.34 -5.35 18.57
N LYS A 18 6.23 -4.44 18.17
CA LYS A 18 6.24 -3.06 18.67
C LYS A 18 6.17 -2.05 17.57
N TRP A 19 7.16 -2.02 16.69
CA TRP A 19 7.22 -1.05 15.62
C TRP A 19 8.06 -1.55 14.44
N PHE A 20 7.78 -1.00 13.28
CA PHE A 20 8.56 -1.22 12.08
C PHE A 20 8.56 0.04 11.24
N PHE A 21 9.68 0.33 10.62
CA PHE A 21 9.85 1.38 9.63
C PHE A 21 10.58 0.82 8.41
N GLY A 22 10.13 1.18 7.21
CA GLY A 22 10.75 0.70 5.99
C GLY A 22 10.63 1.68 4.84
N VAL A 23 11.58 1.57 3.93
CA VAL A 23 11.63 2.31 2.67
C VAL A 23 11.76 1.31 1.54
N ASN A 24 11.03 1.54 0.47
CA ASN A 24 11.02 0.66 -0.70
C ASN A 24 11.08 1.48 -1.99
N MET A 25 11.82 0.99 -2.96
CA MET A 25 11.88 1.49 -4.33
C MET A 25 11.60 0.34 -5.29
N LYS A 26 10.56 0.49 -6.11
CA LYS A 26 10.22 -0.44 -7.17
C LYS A 26 10.35 0.26 -8.52
N SER A 27 11.16 -0.31 -9.42
CA SER A 27 11.29 0.14 -10.80
C SER A 27 10.58 -0.85 -11.71
N VAL A 28 9.66 -0.37 -12.54
CA VAL A 28 8.87 -1.17 -13.48
C VAL A 28 9.21 -0.73 -14.88
N ASN A 29 9.54 -1.68 -15.76
CA ASN A 29 9.81 -1.41 -17.15
C ASN A 29 8.52 -1.59 -17.97
N GLY A 30 7.84 -0.49 -18.26
CA GLY A 30 6.58 -0.46 -19.02
C GLY A 30 6.72 -0.61 -20.54
N ASN A 31 7.92 -0.48 -21.10
CA ASN A 31 8.16 -0.41 -22.55
C ASN A 31 7.74 -1.65 -23.38
N GLY A 32 7.28 -2.71 -22.74
CA GLY A 32 6.80 -3.94 -23.40
C GLY A 32 5.29 -4.15 -23.33
N TYR A 33 4.55 -3.27 -22.68
CA TYR A 33 3.11 -3.42 -22.57
C TYR A 33 2.41 -2.91 -23.82
N LYS A 34 2.15 -3.81 -24.77
CA LYS A 34 1.28 -3.54 -25.91
C LYS A 34 -0.06 -4.23 -25.67
N ASN A 35 -1.10 -3.46 -25.50
CA ASN A 35 -2.46 -3.96 -25.47
C ASN A 35 -3.14 -3.60 -26.78
N GLU A 36 -3.23 -4.58 -27.68
CA GLU A 36 -3.88 -4.41 -28.99
C GLU A 36 -5.39 -4.14 -28.88
N LEU A 37 -6.00 -4.42 -27.72
CA LEU A 37 -7.41 -4.18 -27.46
C LEU A 37 -7.72 -2.74 -27.00
N MET A 38 -6.70 -2.00 -26.59
CA MET A 38 -6.79 -0.60 -26.19
C MET A 38 -5.72 0.22 -26.91
N ALA A 39 -5.84 0.33 -28.23
CA ALA A 39 -5.04 1.26 -29.02
C ALA A 39 -5.54 2.69 -28.70
N LEU A 40 -5.06 3.26 -27.60
CA LEU A 40 -5.22 4.68 -27.31
C LEU A 40 -4.08 5.42 -28.00
N ASP A 41 -4.39 6.25 -28.98
CA ASP A 41 -3.46 6.98 -29.85
C ASP A 41 -2.70 8.00 -29.06
N ASN A 42 -2.32 8.13 -27.98
CA ASN A 42 -1.47 9.09 -27.24
C ASN A 42 -1.11 8.65 -25.80
N VAL A 43 -1.21 7.36 -25.51
CA VAL A 43 -0.87 6.83 -24.18
C VAL A 43 0.30 5.86 -24.29
N ASN A 44 1.40 6.18 -23.67
CA ASN A 44 2.58 5.32 -23.58
C ASN A 44 2.80 4.86 -22.14
N PHE A 45 3.13 3.58 -21.96
CA PHE A 45 3.58 3.06 -20.68
C PHE A 45 5.09 3.10 -20.64
N ASN A 46 5.62 4.04 -19.88
CA ASN A 46 7.06 4.22 -19.74
C ASN A 46 7.64 3.45 -18.55
N LYS A 47 8.97 3.39 -18.52
CA LYS A 47 9.67 2.96 -17.32
C LYS A 47 9.34 3.95 -16.19
N HIS A 48 8.86 3.42 -15.07
CA HIS A 48 8.48 4.25 -13.93
C HIS A 48 9.03 3.71 -12.62
N ASN A 49 9.18 4.61 -11.67
CA ASN A 49 9.64 4.29 -10.34
C ASN A 49 8.55 4.56 -9.30
N ILE A 50 8.44 3.66 -8.35
CA ILE A 50 7.53 3.77 -7.20
C ILE A 50 8.40 3.84 -5.95
N TYR A 51 8.28 4.92 -5.22
CA TYR A 51 8.93 5.13 -3.94
C TYR A 51 7.89 5.01 -2.84
N SER A 52 8.20 4.25 -1.82
CA SER A 52 7.29 4.06 -0.69
C SER A 52 8.09 4.13 0.61
N VAL A 53 7.53 4.83 1.56
CA VAL A 53 8.04 4.86 2.92
C VAL A 53 6.87 4.65 3.87
N GLY A 54 7.08 3.86 4.92
CA GLY A 54 6.00 3.62 5.86
C GLY A 54 6.43 2.76 7.03
N GLY A 55 5.49 2.60 7.94
CA GLY A 55 5.74 1.79 9.12
C GLY A 55 4.47 1.55 9.92
N PHE A 56 4.66 0.84 11.01
CA PHE A 56 3.61 0.64 12.00
C PHE A 56 4.13 0.80 13.42
N LEU A 57 3.20 1.13 14.30
CA LEU A 57 3.39 1.18 15.75
C LEU A 57 2.31 0.32 16.41
N LEU A 58 2.72 -0.53 17.34
CA LEU A 58 1.86 -1.33 18.20
C LEU A 58 2.31 -1.06 19.65
N PRO A 59 1.64 -0.19 20.39
CA PRO A 59 2.12 0.30 21.68
C PRO A 59 2.36 -0.85 22.69
N GLN A 60 1.37 -1.75 22.85
CA GLN A 60 1.52 -2.91 23.71
C GLN A 60 0.62 -4.05 23.23
N TYR A 61 1.25 -5.08 22.64
CA TYR A 61 0.57 -6.22 22.04
C TYR A 61 -0.35 -6.99 22.99
N ASP A 62 0.04 -7.15 24.24
CA ASP A 62 -0.59 -7.95 25.28
C ASP A 62 -1.25 -7.12 26.40
N SER A 63 -1.58 -5.86 26.13
CA SER A 63 -2.23 -5.00 27.12
C SER A 63 -3.59 -5.57 27.55
N PHE A 64 -3.78 -5.74 28.86
CA PHE A 64 -5.05 -6.13 29.46
C PHE A 64 -5.87 -4.94 29.91
N THR A 65 -5.26 -3.77 30.05
CA THR A 65 -5.87 -2.57 30.61
C THR A 65 -6.38 -1.60 29.55
N SER A 66 -5.75 -1.54 28.38
CA SER A 66 -6.10 -0.60 27.33
C SER A 66 -6.34 -1.31 26.00
N PHE A 67 -7.51 -1.07 25.43
CA PHE A 67 -7.83 -1.56 24.08
C PHE A 67 -6.97 -0.88 23.01
N PHE A 68 -6.73 0.44 23.15
CA PHE A 68 -5.98 1.23 22.17
C PHE A 68 -4.50 0.81 22.07
N ASP A 69 -3.93 0.27 23.13
CA ASP A 69 -2.54 -0.22 23.13
C ASP A 69 -2.35 -1.47 22.27
N ARG A 70 -3.44 -2.22 22.03
CA ARG A 70 -3.46 -3.40 21.18
C ARG A 70 -3.77 -3.09 19.71
N VAL A 71 -4.14 -1.86 19.41
CA VAL A 71 -4.39 -1.40 18.05
C VAL A 71 -3.05 -1.17 17.34
N THR A 72 -2.92 -1.71 16.13
CA THR A 72 -1.77 -1.43 15.28
C THR A 72 -2.05 -0.18 14.46
N TYR A 73 -1.26 0.85 14.66
CA TYR A 73 -1.29 2.10 13.91
C TYR A 73 -0.31 2.02 12.75
N ARG A 74 -0.75 2.39 11.56
CA ARG A 74 0.08 2.37 10.34
C ARG A 74 0.04 3.71 9.66
N ALA A 75 1.17 4.14 9.10
CA ALA A 75 1.26 5.31 8.26
C ALA A 75 2.26 5.07 7.15
N GLY A 76 2.02 5.69 5.99
CA GLY A 76 2.92 5.57 4.85
C GLY A 76 2.71 6.66 3.83
N LEU A 77 3.72 6.82 2.98
CA LEU A 77 3.72 7.70 1.83
C LEU A 77 4.07 6.88 0.59
N LYS A 78 3.42 7.20 -0.52
CA LYS A 78 3.69 6.60 -1.81
C LYS A 78 3.89 7.72 -2.84
N TYR A 79 4.93 7.60 -3.64
CA TYR A 79 5.17 8.48 -4.77
C TYR A 79 5.48 7.63 -6.01
N VAL A 80 4.73 7.88 -7.08
CA VAL A 80 4.89 7.20 -8.38
C VAL A 80 5.30 8.25 -9.40
N ASP A 81 6.42 8.01 -10.07
CA ASP A 81 6.96 8.90 -11.07
C ASP A 81 6.91 8.24 -12.45
N GLY A 82 6.15 8.83 -13.36
CA GLY A 82 6.15 8.48 -14.78
C GLY A 82 5.46 7.17 -15.15
N ALA A 83 4.48 6.67 -14.37
CA ALA A 83 3.78 5.42 -14.70
C ALA A 83 3.00 5.46 -16.02
N LEU A 84 2.48 6.61 -16.36
CA LEU A 84 1.68 6.87 -17.56
C LEU A 84 2.13 8.18 -18.17
N GLU A 85 2.39 8.17 -19.46
CA GLU A 85 2.64 9.37 -20.27
C GLU A 85 1.41 9.66 -21.13
N VAL A 86 0.86 10.84 -21.01
CA VAL A 86 -0.26 11.32 -21.80
C VAL A 86 0.15 12.63 -22.50
N ASN A 87 0.07 12.68 -23.82
CA ASN A 87 0.50 13.82 -24.63
C ASN A 87 1.94 14.30 -24.34
N GLY A 88 2.86 13.36 -24.08
CA GLY A 88 4.25 13.68 -23.78
C GLY A 88 4.50 14.19 -22.36
N GLN A 89 3.53 14.08 -21.45
CA GLN A 89 3.65 14.47 -20.05
C GLN A 89 3.54 13.27 -19.10
N ASP A 90 4.48 13.15 -18.20
CA ASP A 90 4.48 12.11 -17.17
C ASP A 90 3.45 12.41 -16.09
N ILE A 91 2.58 11.43 -15.84
CA ILE A 91 1.57 11.50 -14.79
C ILE A 91 2.20 11.03 -13.47
N LYS A 92 2.27 11.95 -12.52
CA LYS A 92 2.75 11.67 -11.16
C LYS A 92 1.60 11.34 -10.23
N ASP A 93 1.85 10.44 -9.28
CA ASP A 93 0.87 10.06 -8.25
C ASP A 93 1.54 10.14 -6.87
N PHE A 94 0.93 10.88 -5.98
CA PHE A 94 1.37 11.00 -4.58
C PHE A 94 0.22 10.60 -3.65
N GLY A 95 0.49 9.72 -2.69
CA GLY A 95 -0.49 9.25 -1.74
C GLY A 95 0.04 9.20 -0.30
N ILE A 96 -0.82 9.56 0.64
CA ILE A 96 -0.60 9.40 2.08
C ILE A 96 -1.57 8.35 2.59
N ASN A 97 -1.07 7.37 3.31
CA ASN A 97 -1.84 6.24 3.82
C ASN A 97 -1.85 6.25 5.35
N PHE A 98 -3.02 6.00 5.91
CA PHE A 98 -3.20 5.72 7.34
C PHE A 98 -3.94 4.40 7.51
N GLY A 99 -3.58 3.63 8.51
CA GLY A 99 -4.21 2.34 8.76
C GLY A 99 -4.32 2.01 10.23
N LEU A 100 -5.40 1.32 10.57
CA LEU A 100 -5.65 0.77 11.90
C LEU A 100 -5.84 -0.74 11.78
N GLY A 101 -5.14 -1.48 12.63
CA GLY A 101 -5.33 -2.93 12.79
C GLY A 101 -5.92 -3.21 14.16
N ILE A 102 -7.22 -3.46 14.20
CA ILE A 102 -8.01 -3.62 15.42
C ILE A 102 -8.10 -5.11 15.74
N PRO A 103 -7.62 -5.56 16.91
CA PRO A 103 -7.78 -6.96 17.32
C PRO A 103 -9.24 -7.24 17.68
N VAL A 104 -9.79 -8.33 17.11
CA VAL A 104 -11.13 -8.83 17.39
C VAL A 104 -11.00 -10.27 17.87
N GLY A 105 -11.38 -10.53 19.13
CA GLY A 105 -11.17 -11.84 19.73
C GLY A 105 -9.69 -12.15 19.98
N ARG A 106 -9.32 -13.44 19.95
CA ARG A 106 -7.96 -13.90 20.31
C ARG A 106 -6.95 -13.76 19.17
N ILE A 107 -7.34 -14.04 17.94
CA ILE A 107 -6.44 -14.16 16.78
C ILE A 107 -6.95 -13.47 15.50
N SER A 108 -8.15 -12.92 15.52
CA SER A 108 -8.74 -12.23 14.37
C SER A 108 -8.47 -10.73 14.43
N ARG A 109 -8.47 -10.07 13.25
CA ARG A 109 -8.23 -8.62 13.14
C ARG A 109 -9.14 -7.99 12.10
N VAL A 110 -9.60 -6.79 12.39
CA VAL A 110 -10.20 -5.88 11.40
C VAL A 110 -9.17 -4.82 11.04
N ASN A 111 -8.91 -4.65 9.76
CA ASN A 111 -8.01 -3.64 9.24
C ASN A 111 -8.83 -2.57 8.53
N ILE A 112 -8.61 -1.32 8.89
CA ILE A 112 -9.21 -0.15 8.26
C ILE A 112 -8.06 0.69 7.70
N GLY A 113 -8.14 1.07 6.44
CA GLY A 113 -7.14 1.91 5.78
C GLY A 113 -7.81 3.09 5.09
N LEU A 114 -7.16 4.24 5.17
CA LEU A 114 -7.50 5.45 4.45
C LEU A 114 -6.31 5.88 3.62
N GLU A 115 -6.52 6.16 2.35
CA GLU A 115 -5.52 6.73 1.45
C GLU A 115 -6.05 8.03 0.86
N PHE A 116 -5.31 9.10 1.06
CA PHE A 116 -5.51 10.38 0.40
C PHE A 116 -4.42 10.56 -0.63
N GLY A 117 -4.80 10.83 -1.86
CA GLY A 117 -3.80 10.98 -2.91
C GLY A 117 -4.20 12.00 -3.95
N GLN A 118 -3.19 12.34 -4.75
CA GLN A 118 -3.30 13.27 -5.85
C GLN A 118 -2.57 12.70 -7.06
N ARG A 119 -3.27 12.64 -8.18
CA ARG A 119 -2.75 12.12 -9.44
C ARG A 119 -2.91 13.13 -10.55
N GLY A 120 -1.89 13.24 -11.40
CA GLY A 120 -1.93 14.08 -12.58
C GLY A 120 -1.34 15.47 -12.39
N THR A 121 -1.48 16.29 -13.41
CA THR A 121 -1.05 17.70 -13.46
C THR A 121 -2.13 18.54 -14.12
N ASN A 122 -2.14 19.85 -13.86
CA ASN A 122 -3.02 20.80 -14.53
C ASN A 122 -2.39 21.38 -15.80
N ASP A 123 -1.15 21.01 -16.12
CA ASP A 123 -0.45 21.53 -17.26
C ASP A 123 -0.92 20.84 -18.55
N PHE A 124 -0.82 21.53 -19.69
CA PHE A 124 -1.13 21.01 -21.02
C PHE A 124 -2.56 20.45 -21.20
N GLY A 125 -3.53 20.98 -20.46
CA GLY A 125 -4.94 20.54 -20.56
C GLY A 125 -5.22 19.19 -19.91
N LEU A 126 -4.30 18.68 -19.09
CA LEU A 126 -4.49 17.49 -18.30
C LEU A 126 -5.28 17.79 -17.01
N ILE A 127 -5.84 16.76 -16.41
CA ILE A 127 -6.66 16.87 -15.20
C ILE A 127 -5.84 16.37 -14.00
N LYS A 128 -5.83 17.17 -12.94
CA LYS A 128 -5.31 16.80 -11.64
C LYS A 128 -6.45 16.30 -10.77
N GLU A 129 -6.37 15.06 -10.35
CA GLU A 129 -7.38 14.38 -9.54
C GLU A 129 -6.92 14.22 -8.10
N ASN A 130 -7.79 14.55 -7.16
CA ASN A 130 -7.64 14.17 -5.76
C ASN A 130 -8.51 12.96 -5.51
N TYR A 131 -7.99 11.94 -4.85
CA TYR A 131 -8.74 10.75 -4.53
C TYR A 131 -8.68 10.40 -3.03
N LEU A 132 -9.73 9.78 -2.57
CA LEU A 132 -9.85 9.20 -1.24
C LEU A 132 -10.26 7.73 -1.38
N ASN A 133 -9.42 6.83 -0.90
CA ASN A 133 -9.70 5.40 -0.86
C ASN A 133 -9.93 4.96 0.59
N LEU A 134 -11.02 4.24 0.82
CA LEU A 134 -11.30 3.54 2.07
C LEU A 134 -11.16 2.04 1.82
N MET A 135 -10.35 1.39 2.64
CA MET A 135 -10.14 -0.07 2.60
C MET A 135 -10.56 -0.68 3.92
N ILE A 136 -11.37 -1.72 3.87
CA ILE A 136 -11.76 -2.50 5.04
C ILE A 136 -11.43 -3.96 4.76
N GLY A 137 -10.65 -4.57 5.64
CA GLY A 137 -10.26 -5.96 5.54
C GLY A 137 -10.50 -6.70 6.86
N VAL A 138 -10.95 -7.92 6.78
CA VAL A 138 -11.16 -8.79 7.94
C VAL A 138 -10.28 -10.02 7.79
N SER A 139 -9.43 -10.25 8.78
CA SER A 139 -8.63 -11.47 8.90
C SER A 139 -9.23 -12.34 10.00
N LEU A 140 -9.87 -13.43 9.61
CA LEU A 140 -10.43 -14.41 10.52
C LEU A 140 -9.44 -15.56 10.64
N ASN A 141 -8.94 -15.78 11.83
CA ASN A 141 -8.11 -16.92 12.16
C ASN A 141 -8.79 -17.74 13.23
N ASP A 142 -8.67 -19.07 13.16
CA ASP A 142 -9.16 -19.99 14.17
C ASP A 142 -8.09 -21.01 14.52
N LEU A 143 -8.09 -21.45 15.77
CA LEU A 143 -7.22 -22.53 16.27
C LEU A 143 -7.95 -23.85 16.13
N TRP A 144 -7.64 -24.59 15.08
CA TRP A 144 -8.16 -25.93 14.84
C TRP A 144 -7.36 -26.93 15.67
N PHE A 145 -8.01 -27.97 16.19
CA PHE A 145 -7.39 -29.07 16.97
C PHE A 145 -6.79 -28.67 18.33
N ILE A 146 -7.50 -27.83 19.07
CA ILE A 146 -7.16 -27.64 20.49
C ILE A 146 -7.49 -28.92 21.24
N ARG A 147 -6.47 -29.59 21.75
CA ARG A 147 -6.64 -30.76 22.59
C ARG A 147 -7.30 -30.34 23.91
N SER A 148 -8.53 -30.79 24.20
CA SER A 148 -9.16 -30.54 25.47
C SER A 148 -8.42 -31.36 26.52
N MET A 149 -7.84 -30.73 27.54
CA MET A 149 -7.35 -31.40 28.71
C MET A 149 -8.58 -31.74 29.57
N TYR A 150 -8.88 -33.02 29.63
CA TYR A 150 -9.78 -33.51 30.67
C TYR A 150 -8.96 -33.62 31.96
N ASN A 151 -9.41 -32.91 32.99
CA ASN A 151 -9.02 -33.17 34.38
C ASN A 151 -9.82 -34.34 34.92
#